data_9704109285b93de4ca8a93d04c57d2fd
#
_entry.id   9704109285b93de4ca8a93d04c57d2fd
#
_cell.length_a   1.000
_cell.length_b   1.000
_cell.length_c   1.000
_cell.angle_alpha   90.00
_cell.angle_beta   90.00
_cell.angle_gamma   90.00
#
_symmetry.space_group_name_H-M   'P 1'
#
loop_
_entity.id
_entity.type
_entity.pdbx_description
1 polymer ?
#
loop_
_entity_poly.entity_id
_entity_poly.type
_entity_poly.pdbx_seq_one_letter_code
_entity_poly.pdbx_strand_id
1 'polypeptide(L)'
;PYPFVPARGQGAFLFDVDGNLFLDFMSGIAVNTTGYAHPKVVEAVRAQAERFAHVCFSDFTHEPTLSLAERLVGKLGGGYRVFFGNSGTEGVEAAIKLVRYHTRRPYLLAFTGAFHGRSLGALSLTASKSAYRQGFAPFLPGVVHLPFPNPFRPPLGARPEEAGDAVLDHLEHLFQTVLPPEEVAALFLE
;
A
#
# COMPACT_ATOMS: atom_id res chain seq x y z
N PRO A 1 19.36 3.49 -12.78
CA PRO A 1 18.83 2.25 -13.39
C PRO A 1 19.96 1.24 -13.58
N TYR A 2 19.64 -0.04 -13.51
CA TYR A 2 20.60 -1.08 -13.82
C TYR A 2 20.76 -1.22 -15.34
N PRO A 3 21.94 -1.60 -15.85
CA PRO A 3 22.16 -1.84 -17.28
C PRO A 3 21.53 -3.18 -17.70
N PHE A 4 20.21 -3.29 -17.55
CA PHE A 4 19.43 -4.48 -17.80
C PHE A 4 18.14 -4.08 -18.52
N VAL A 5 17.92 -4.63 -19.71
CA VAL A 5 16.73 -4.36 -20.53
C VAL A 5 15.96 -5.67 -20.70
N PRO A 6 14.91 -5.91 -19.87
CA PRO A 6 14.15 -7.14 -19.96
C PRO A 6 13.36 -7.21 -21.27
N ALA A 7 13.43 -8.35 -21.97
CA ALA A 7 12.69 -8.62 -23.20
C ALA A 7 11.50 -9.55 -22.97
N ARG A 8 11.63 -10.54 -22.08
CA ARG A 8 10.56 -11.49 -21.73
C ARG A 8 10.76 -12.08 -20.36
N GLY A 9 9.69 -12.63 -19.77
CA GLY A 9 9.74 -13.37 -18.52
C GLY A 9 8.98 -14.68 -18.59
N GLN A 10 9.38 -15.65 -17.79
CA GLN A 10 8.69 -16.93 -17.63
C GLN A 10 8.91 -17.46 -16.21
N GLY A 11 7.83 -17.71 -15.48
CA GLY A 11 7.93 -18.11 -14.07
C GLY A 11 8.73 -17.10 -13.25
N ALA A 12 9.80 -17.56 -12.60
CA ALA A 12 10.70 -16.71 -11.82
C ALA A 12 11.88 -16.11 -12.62
N PHE A 13 11.91 -16.28 -13.92
CA PHE A 13 13.04 -15.88 -14.75
C PHE A 13 12.71 -14.73 -15.68
N LEU A 14 13.69 -13.85 -15.86
CA LEU A 14 13.72 -12.79 -16.86
C LEU A 14 14.83 -13.04 -17.87
N PHE A 15 14.56 -12.68 -19.11
CA PHE A 15 15.52 -12.68 -20.18
C PHE A 15 15.68 -11.25 -20.69
N ASP A 16 16.91 -10.80 -20.87
CA ASP A 16 17.18 -9.50 -21.46
C ASP A 16 17.19 -9.54 -23.00
N VAL A 17 17.42 -8.39 -23.62
CA VAL A 17 17.47 -8.24 -25.07
C VAL A 17 18.66 -8.97 -25.71
N ASP A 18 19.71 -9.27 -24.94
CA ASP A 18 20.90 -9.99 -25.38
C ASP A 18 20.76 -11.51 -25.15
N GLY A 19 19.64 -11.97 -24.59
CA GLY A 19 19.34 -13.38 -24.33
C GLY A 19 19.90 -13.92 -23.01
N ASN A 20 20.44 -13.07 -22.15
CA ASN A 20 20.92 -13.50 -20.85
C ASN A 20 19.75 -13.85 -19.92
N LEU A 21 19.93 -14.87 -19.08
CA LEU A 21 18.96 -15.37 -18.13
C LEU A 21 19.24 -14.83 -16.73
N PHE A 22 18.21 -14.29 -16.07
CA PHE A 22 18.28 -13.79 -14.70
C PHE A 22 17.19 -14.43 -13.85
N LEU A 23 17.54 -14.86 -12.65
CA LEU A 23 16.57 -15.24 -11.62
C LEU A 23 16.09 -13.96 -10.90
N ASP A 24 14.80 -13.69 -10.98
CA ASP A 24 14.21 -12.47 -10.44
C ASP A 24 13.69 -12.67 -9.01
N PHE A 25 14.44 -12.13 -8.04
CA PHE A 25 14.00 -12.05 -6.65
C PHE A 25 13.24 -10.74 -6.31
N MET A 26 13.18 -9.80 -7.24
CA MET A 26 12.44 -8.54 -7.01
C MET A 26 10.95 -8.67 -7.32
N SER A 27 10.59 -9.56 -8.26
CA SER A 27 9.20 -9.84 -8.62
C SER A 27 8.35 -8.58 -8.88
N GLY A 28 8.94 -7.57 -9.53
CA GLY A 28 8.27 -6.27 -9.75
C GLY A 28 7.98 -5.51 -8.46
N ILE A 29 8.80 -5.65 -7.43
CA ILE A 29 8.60 -5.22 -6.03
C ILE A 29 7.39 -5.96 -5.41
N ALA A 30 7.50 -7.30 -5.39
CA ALA A 30 6.53 -8.25 -4.84
C ALA A 30 5.13 -8.24 -5.51
N VAL A 31 5.03 -7.80 -6.77
CA VAL A 31 3.77 -7.75 -7.53
C VAL A 31 3.50 -9.02 -8.31
N ASN A 32 4.54 -9.64 -8.92
CA ASN A 32 4.41 -10.80 -9.80
C ASN A 32 4.30 -12.13 -9.02
N THR A 33 3.33 -12.25 -8.11
CA THR A 33 3.19 -13.40 -7.20
C THR A 33 2.92 -14.73 -7.91
N THR A 34 2.39 -14.69 -9.14
CA THR A 34 2.14 -15.88 -9.98
C THR A 34 3.33 -16.22 -10.91
N GLY A 35 4.39 -15.40 -10.89
CA GLY A 35 5.46 -15.42 -11.86
C GLY A 35 5.09 -14.77 -13.19
N TYR A 36 6.10 -14.63 -14.06
CA TYR A 36 5.95 -14.03 -15.39
C TYR A 36 5.20 -14.96 -16.34
N ALA A 37 4.32 -14.38 -17.13
CA ALA A 37 3.57 -15.06 -18.20
C ALA A 37 2.83 -16.33 -17.74
N HIS A 38 2.25 -16.32 -16.52
CA HIS A 38 1.48 -17.46 -16.02
C HIS A 38 0.34 -17.80 -16.99
N PRO A 39 0.21 -19.06 -17.47
CA PRO A 39 -0.72 -19.39 -18.57
C PRO A 39 -2.17 -19.01 -18.30
N LYS A 40 -2.68 -19.27 -17.09
CA LYS A 40 -4.06 -18.93 -16.71
C LYS A 40 -4.30 -17.42 -16.64
N VAL A 41 -3.29 -16.64 -16.27
CA VAL A 41 -3.40 -15.16 -16.24
C VAL A 41 -3.41 -14.63 -17.67
N VAL A 42 -2.49 -15.11 -18.52
CA VAL A 42 -2.45 -14.72 -19.96
C VAL A 42 -3.76 -15.04 -20.67
N GLU A 43 -4.31 -16.24 -20.45
CA GLU A 43 -5.58 -16.66 -21.04
C GLU A 43 -6.74 -15.78 -20.56
N ALA A 44 -6.85 -15.51 -19.26
CA ALA A 44 -7.91 -14.64 -18.71
C ALA A 44 -7.84 -13.22 -19.28
N VAL A 45 -6.62 -12.67 -19.43
CA VAL A 45 -6.42 -11.33 -20.02
C VAL A 45 -6.84 -11.31 -21.48
N ARG A 46 -6.44 -12.32 -22.28
CA ARG A 46 -6.82 -12.43 -23.70
C ARG A 46 -8.35 -12.53 -23.87
N ALA A 47 -8.98 -13.46 -23.16
CA ALA A 47 -10.41 -13.67 -23.23
C ALA A 47 -11.21 -12.42 -22.81
N GLN A 48 -10.76 -11.67 -21.83
CA GLN A 48 -11.41 -10.44 -21.43
C GLN A 48 -11.15 -9.30 -22.41
N ALA A 49 -9.95 -9.18 -22.97
CA ALA A 49 -9.61 -8.15 -23.96
C ALA A 49 -10.45 -8.28 -25.25
N GLU A 50 -10.80 -9.50 -25.67
CA GLU A 50 -11.69 -9.78 -26.80
C GLU A 50 -13.15 -9.36 -26.53
N ARG A 51 -13.57 -9.29 -25.26
CA ARG A 51 -14.92 -8.84 -24.86
C ARG A 51 -14.98 -7.32 -24.72
N PHE A 52 -14.19 -6.75 -23.85
CA PHE A 52 -13.98 -5.31 -23.65
C PHE A 52 -12.82 -5.08 -22.67
N ALA A 53 -12.08 -3.99 -22.86
CA ALA A 53 -11.00 -3.58 -21.98
C ALA A 53 -11.48 -2.71 -20.80
N HIS A 54 -12.47 -1.83 -21.03
CA HIS A 54 -12.97 -0.91 -20.02
C HIS A 54 -14.46 -0.61 -20.22
N VAL A 55 -15.14 -0.45 -19.10
CA VAL A 55 -16.46 0.18 -18.98
C VAL A 55 -16.52 0.89 -17.62
N CYS A 56 -17.18 2.03 -17.53
CA CYS A 56 -17.28 2.80 -16.29
C CYS A 56 -18.06 2.02 -15.23
N PHE A 57 -17.35 1.51 -14.22
CA PHE A 57 -17.93 0.65 -13.20
C PHE A 57 -18.88 1.40 -12.25
N SER A 58 -18.76 2.72 -12.11
CA SER A 58 -19.72 3.51 -11.34
C SER A 58 -21.10 3.57 -11.99
N ASP A 59 -21.17 3.41 -13.31
CA ASP A 59 -22.41 3.48 -14.09
C ASP A 59 -22.90 2.09 -14.49
N PHE A 60 -21.99 1.17 -14.77
CA PHE A 60 -22.30 -0.16 -15.28
C PHE A 60 -21.51 -1.24 -14.52
N THR A 61 -22.23 -2.16 -13.90
CA THR A 61 -21.60 -3.33 -13.29
C THR A 61 -21.15 -4.33 -14.34
N HIS A 62 -20.08 -5.06 -14.10
CA HIS A 62 -19.58 -6.14 -14.95
C HIS A 62 -19.07 -7.33 -14.14
N GLU A 63 -19.23 -8.50 -14.74
CA GLU A 63 -18.98 -9.80 -14.10
C GLU A 63 -17.59 -9.94 -13.44
N PRO A 64 -16.46 -9.62 -14.10
CA PRO A 64 -15.15 -9.80 -13.46
C PRO A 64 -14.98 -9.04 -12.16
N THR A 65 -15.47 -7.80 -12.07
CA THR A 65 -15.36 -6.97 -10.86
C THR A 65 -16.28 -7.48 -9.76
N LEU A 66 -17.52 -7.86 -10.08
CA LEU A 66 -18.46 -8.43 -9.10
C LEU A 66 -17.93 -9.74 -8.52
N SER A 67 -17.49 -10.66 -9.39
CA SER A 67 -16.92 -11.95 -8.97
C SER A 67 -15.68 -11.77 -8.09
N LEU A 68 -14.79 -10.81 -8.41
CA LEU A 68 -13.64 -10.51 -7.56
C LEU A 68 -14.08 -9.95 -6.21
N ALA A 69 -15.04 -9.03 -6.16
CA ALA A 69 -15.55 -8.46 -4.92
C ALA A 69 -16.16 -9.54 -4.02
N GLU A 70 -17.00 -10.42 -4.57
CA GLU A 70 -17.62 -11.54 -3.84
C GLU A 70 -16.57 -12.49 -3.26
N ARG A 71 -15.55 -12.84 -4.05
CA ARG A 71 -14.45 -13.71 -3.59
C ARG A 71 -13.63 -13.08 -2.47
N LEU A 72 -13.34 -11.78 -2.56
CA LEU A 72 -12.61 -11.06 -1.50
C LEU A 72 -13.44 -10.99 -0.22
N VAL A 73 -14.70 -10.60 -0.30
CA VAL A 73 -15.62 -10.53 0.85
C VAL A 73 -15.80 -11.90 1.47
N GLY A 74 -15.97 -12.96 0.67
CA GLY A 74 -16.10 -14.32 1.15
C GLY A 74 -14.86 -14.81 1.94
N LYS A 75 -13.65 -14.44 1.49
CA LYS A 75 -12.42 -14.77 2.22
C LYS A 75 -12.26 -14.03 3.56
N LEU A 76 -12.90 -12.89 3.72
CA LEU A 76 -12.91 -12.10 4.96
C LEU A 76 -14.07 -12.47 5.91
N GLY A 77 -14.86 -13.50 5.59
CA GLY A 77 -15.98 -13.94 6.43
C GLY A 77 -17.28 -13.16 6.24
N GLY A 78 -17.38 -12.32 5.21
CA GLY A 78 -18.58 -11.52 4.91
C GLY A 78 -18.61 -10.17 5.66
N GLY A 79 -19.67 -9.39 5.44
CA GLY A 79 -19.90 -8.11 6.13
C GLY A 79 -19.05 -6.94 5.61
N TYR A 80 -18.22 -7.13 4.60
CA TYR A 80 -17.34 -6.11 4.01
C TYR A 80 -17.87 -5.60 2.68
N ARG A 81 -17.37 -4.43 2.28
CA ARG A 81 -17.51 -3.87 0.93
C ARG A 81 -16.14 -3.66 0.33
N VAL A 82 -16.05 -3.73 -0.99
CA VAL A 82 -14.79 -3.55 -1.73
C VAL A 82 -14.84 -2.24 -2.50
N PHE A 83 -13.78 -1.48 -2.38
CA PHE A 83 -13.48 -0.34 -3.24
C PHE A 83 -12.28 -0.69 -4.12
N PHE A 84 -12.44 -0.60 -5.43
CA PHE A 84 -11.36 -0.86 -6.38
C PHE A 84 -10.71 0.44 -6.84
N GLY A 85 -9.39 0.48 -6.82
CA GLY A 85 -8.55 1.51 -7.41
C GLY A 85 -7.56 0.88 -8.38
N ASN A 86 -6.80 1.71 -9.10
CA ASN A 86 -5.81 1.25 -10.08
C ASN A 86 -4.42 1.06 -9.46
N SER A 87 -4.21 1.51 -8.23
CA SER A 87 -2.92 1.47 -7.54
C SER A 87 -3.08 1.49 -6.02
N GLY A 88 -2.04 1.06 -5.29
CA GLY A 88 -2.00 1.15 -3.84
C GLY A 88 -2.16 2.58 -3.33
N THR A 89 -1.55 3.56 -4.01
CA THR A 89 -1.70 4.97 -3.63
C THR A 89 -3.14 5.46 -3.72
N GLU A 90 -3.90 5.04 -4.74
CA GLU A 90 -5.35 5.37 -4.84
C GLU A 90 -6.16 4.72 -3.72
N GLY A 91 -5.83 3.49 -3.35
CA GLY A 91 -6.44 2.83 -2.19
C GLY A 91 -6.17 3.60 -0.89
N VAL A 92 -4.94 4.06 -0.68
CA VAL A 92 -4.57 4.89 0.49
C VAL A 92 -5.28 6.24 0.47
N GLU A 93 -5.35 6.93 -0.68
CA GLU A 93 -6.12 8.18 -0.81
C GLU A 93 -7.61 8.00 -0.49
N ALA A 94 -8.19 6.90 -0.98
CA ALA A 94 -9.58 6.56 -0.66
C ALA A 94 -9.77 6.29 0.83
N ALA A 95 -8.82 5.58 1.48
CA ALA A 95 -8.85 5.34 2.92
C ALA A 95 -8.76 6.65 3.72
N ILE A 96 -7.84 7.56 3.38
CA ILE A 96 -7.73 8.88 4.00
C ILE A 96 -9.06 9.64 3.92
N LYS A 97 -9.67 9.69 2.73
CA LYS A 97 -10.96 10.36 2.53
C LYS A 97 -12.07 9.70 3.35
N LEU A 98 -12.14 8.37 3.31
CA LEU A 98 -13.16 7.60 4.01
C LEU A 98 -13.11 7.84 5.53
N VAL A 99 -11.92 7.69 6.14
CA VAL A 99 -11.80 7.82 7.59
C VAL A 99 -12.08 9.24 8.06
N ARG A 100 -11.60 10.27 7.35
CA ARG A 100 -11.90 11.67 7.66
C ARG A 100 -13.38 12.03 7.48
N TYR A 101 -13.99 11.54 6.40
CA TYR A 101 -15.41 11.77 6.14
C TYR A 101 -16.31 11.10 7.19
N HIS A 102 -15.99 9.86 7.55
CA HIS A 102 -16.79 9.09 8.51
C HIS A 102 -16.61 9.59 9.94
N THR A 103 -15.38 9.80 10.39
CA THR A 103 -15.09 10.17 11.78
C THR A 103 -15.21 11.67 12.06
N ARG A 104 -15.06 12.51 11.04
CA ARG A 104 -14.91 13.97 11.15
C ARG A 104 -13.67 14.40 11.95
N ARG A 105 -12.68 13.54 12.08
CA ARG A 105 -11.44 13.75 12.84
C ARG A 105 -10.30 14.13 11.91
N PRO A 106 -9.43 15.09 12.29
CA PRO A 106 -8.39 15.61 11.40
C PRO A 106 -7.10 14.78 11.36
N TYR A 107 -6.74 14.10 12.47
CA TYR A 107 -5.43 13.48 12.60
C TYR A 107 -5.36 12.05 12.05
N LEU A 108 -4.24 11.76 11.42
CA LEU A 108 -3.87 10.46 10.88
C LEU A 108 -2.53 10.05 11.48
N LEU A 109 -2.41 8.83 11.95
CA LEU A 109 -1.15 8.26 12.42
C LEU A 109 -0.54 7.39 11.33
N ALA A 110 0.78 7.44 11.18
CA ALA A 110 1.56 6.57 10.31
C ALA A 110 2.90 6.23 10.98
N PHE A 111 3.66 5.32 10.40
CA PHE A 111 4.95 4.92 10.98
C PHE A 111 6.13 5.40 10.14
N THR A 112 7.23 5.74 10.82
CA THR A 112 8.52 5.93 10.16
C THR A 112 9.01 4.61 9.59
N GLY A 113 9.55 4.65 8.37
CA GLY A 113 9.94 3.45 7.63
C GLY A 113 8.89 2.97 6.63
N ALA A 114 7.61 3.31 6.81
CA ALA A 114 6.51 2.89 5.96
C ALA A 114 6.47 3.61 4.60
N PHE A 115 5.94 2.93 3.57
CA PHE A 115 5.73 3.46 2.22
C PHE A 115 4.27 3.28 1.78
N HIS A 116 3.50 4.33 1.79
CA HIS A 116 2.07 4.30 1.46
C HIS A 116 1.74 4.80 0.05
N GLY A 117 2.71 5.33 -0.69
CA GLY A 117 2.53 5.82 -2.04
C GLY A 117 3.19 7.17 -2.30
N ARG A 118 2.98 7.73 -3.51
CA ARG A 118 3.62 8.97 -3.98
C ARG A 118 2.63 10.04 -4.46
N SER A 119 1.32 9.83 -4.42
CA SER A 119 0.34 10.92 -4.47
C SER A 119 0.44 11.77 -3.19
N LEU A 120 0.06 13.03 -3.21
CA LEU A 120 0.36 13.95 -2.09
C LEU A 120 -0.22 13.50 -0.75
N GLY A 121 -1.43 12.94 -0.70
CA GLY A 121 -1.99 12.40 0.53
C GLY A 121 -1.24 11.15 1.01
N ALA A 122 -1.01 10.17 0.14
CA ALA A 122 -0.24 8.97 0.48
C ALA A 122 1.23 9.29 0.79
N LEU A 123 1.84 10.27 0.08
CA LEU A 123 3.19 10.75 0.36
C LEU A 123 3.29 11.40 1.74
N SER A 124 2.22 12.00 2.22
CA SER A 124 2.15 12.57 3.57
C SER A 124 2.32 11.51 4.65
N LEU A 125 1.80 10.29 4.43
CA LEU A 125 1.96 9.13 5.30
C LEU A 125 3.30 8.41 5.10
N THR A 126 3.88 8.47 3.89
CA THR A 126 5.15 7.81 3.54
C THR A 126 6.32 8.45 4.28
N ALA A 127 7.08 7.63 5.01
CA ALA A 127 8.25 8.05 5.77
C ALA A 127 9.44 7.06 5.67
N SER A 128 9.52 6.26 4.59
CA SER A 128 10.59 5.28 4.38
C SER A 128 11.93 5.90 3.99
N LYS A 129 11.90 6.99 3.19
CA LYS A 129 13.12 7.71 2.76
C LYS A 129 12.80 9.20 2.58
N SER A 130 13.67 10.07 3.10
CA SER A 130 13.54 11.53 2.93
C SER A 130 13.54 11.95 1.47
N ALA A 131 14.28 11.24 0.61
CA ALA A 131 14.35 11.50 -0.82
C ALA A 131 12.98 11.43 -1.53
N TYR A 132 12.03 10.65 -1.03
CA TYR A 132 10.68 10.60 -1.60
C TYR A 132 9.86 11.85 -1.28
N ARG A 133 10.20 12.54 -0.20
CA ARG A 133 9.48 13.73 0.32
C ARG A 133 10.11 15.05 -0.09
N GLN A 134 11.39 15.02 -0.47
CA GLN A 134 12.17 16.22 -0.78
C GLN A 134 11.55 17.02 -1.93
N GLY A 135 11.26 18.29 -1.68
CA GLY A 135 10.74 19.23 -2.67
C GLY A 135 9.21 19.18 -2.87
N PHE A 136 8.46 18.35 -2.12
CA PHE A 136 7.01 18.19 -2.28
C PHE A 136 6.18 18.80 -1.15
N ALA A 137 6.82 19.44 -0.17
CA ALA A 137 6.08 20.15 0.88
C ALA A 137 5.34 21.39 0.30
N PRO A 138 4.20 21.81 0.90
CA PRO A 138 3.59 21.30 2.12
C PRO A 138 2.81 20.00 1.90
N PHE A 139 2.84 19.13 2.92
CA PHE A 139 2.09 17.87 2.92
C PHE A 139 0.68 18.03 3.49
N LEU A 140 -0.11 16.96 3.43
CA LEU A 140 -1.44 16.90 4.03
C LEU A 140 -1.33 17.19 5.54
N PRO A 141 -2.04 18.21 6.07
CA PRO A 141 -2.00 18.53 7.49
C PRO A 141 -2.62 17.43 8.35
N GLY A 142 -2.20 17.37 9.63
CA GLY A 142 -2.73 16.42 10.61
C GLY A 142 -2.16 15.01 10.50
N VAL A 143 -1.03 14.80 9.80
CA VAL A 143 -0.31 13.53 9.81
C VAL A 143 0.76 13.54 10.88
N VAL A 144 0.73 12.55 11.77
CA VAL A 144 1.71 12.35 12.84
C VAL A 144 2.40 11.01 12.62
N HIS A 145 3.74 11.00 12.62
CA HIS A 145 4.53 9.79 12.46
C HIS A 145 5.03 9.27 13.80
N LEU A 146 4.80 7.98 14.05
CA LEU A 146 5.34 7.23 15.16
C LEU A 146 6.57 6.43 14.70
N PRO A 147 7.52 6.14 15.58
CA PRO A 147 8.56 5.17 15.26
C PRO A 147 7.95 3.77 15.11
N PHE A 148 8.43 2.97 14.15
CA PHE A 148 7.99 1.57 14.02
C PHE A 148 8.65 0.71 15.10
N PRO A 149 7.93 -0.19 15.78
CA PRO A 149 8.47 -1.04 16.86
C PRO A 149 9.31 -2.19 16.28
N ASN A 150 10.53 -1.89 15.82
CA ASN A 150 11.45 -2.85 15.23
C ASN A 150 12.36 -3.47 16.28
N PRO A 151 12.24 -4.77 16.66
CA PRO A 151 13.08 -5.40 17.65
C PRO A 151 14.57 -5.47 17.27
N PHE A 152 14.88 -5.52 15.98
CA PHE A 152 16.27 -5.54 15.51
C PHE A 152 16.97 -4.18 15.65
N ARG A 153 16.20 -3.09 15.59
CA ARG A 153 16.66 -1.72 15.80
C ARG A 153 15.63 -0.98 16.65
N PRO A 154 15.60 -1.26 17.96
CA PRO A 154 14.57 -0.73 18.84
C PRO A 154 14.56 0.80 18.84
N PRO A 155 13.39 1.43 18.67
CA PRO A 155 13.29 2.87 18.75
C PRO A 155 13.32 3.36 20.19
N LEU A 156 13.49 4.68 20.38
CA LEU A 156 13.37 5.36 21.68
C LEU A 156 14.34 4.85 22.77
N GLY A 157 15.43 4.18 22.38
CA GLY A 157 16.40 3.62 23.33
C GLY A 157 15.92 2.36 24.07
N ALA A 158 14.81 1.76 23.63
CA ALA A 158 14.25 0.56 24.24
C ALA A 158 15.12 -0.68 23.99
N ARG A 159 14.91 -1.73 24.79
CA ARG A 159 15.45 -3.07 24.52
C ARG A 159 14.59 -3.74 23.41
N PRO A 160 15.14 -4.77 22.70
CA PRO A 160 14.40 -5.46 21.63
C PRO A 160 13.02 -5.95 22.04
N GLU A 161 12.89 -6.55 23.20
CA GLU A 161 11.64 -7.09 23.76
C GLU A 161 10.64 -6.01 24.18
N GLU A 162 11.11 -4.79 24.42
CA GLU A 162 10.31 -3.63 24.86
C GLU A 162 9.93 -2.68 23.72
N ALA A 163 10.37 -2.97 22.48
CA ALA A 163 10.17 -2.05 21.34
C ALA A 163 8.71 -1.67 21.12
N GLY A 164 7.77 -2.61 21.32
CA GLY A 164 6.33 -2.36 21.20
C GLY A 164 5.82 -1.43 22.31
N ASP A 165 6.15 -1.74 23.55
CA ASP A 165 5.68 -0.99 24.71
C ASP A 165 6.21 0.46 24.67
N ALA A 166 7.48 0.64 24.32
CA ALA A 166 8.07 1.96 24.17
C ALA A 166 7.37 2.84 23.13
N VAL A 167 6.88 2.26 22.03
CA VAL A 167 6.09 3.00 21.03
C VAL A 167 4.69 3.32 21.55
N LEU A 168 4.06 2.42 22.30
CA LEU A 168 2.77 2.67 22.93
C LEU A 168 2.86 3.76 24.00
N ASP A 169 3.89 3.72 24.87
CA ASP A 169 4.15 4.76 25.87
C ASP A 169 4.38 6.13 25.20
N HIS A 170 5.12 6.14 24.10
CA HIS A 170 5.29 7.37 23.30
C HIS A 170 3.98 7.89 22.73
N LEU A 171 3.12 7.02 22.22
CA LEU A 171 1.80 7.39 21.73
C LEU A 171 0.91 7.93 22.86
N GLU A 172 0.92 7.31 24.02
CA GLU A 172 0.21 7.80 25.21
C GLU A 172 0.70 9.19 25.62
N HIS A 173 2.02 9.40 25.61
CA HIS A 173 2.57 10.73 25.87
C HIS A 173 2.09 11.79 24.87
N LEU A 174 2.03 11.43 23.55
CA LEU A 174 1.46 12.33 22.55
C LEU A 174 -0.01 12.63 22.81
N PHE A 175 -0.80 11.64 23.22
CA PHE A 175 -2.21 11.82 23.58
C PHE A 175 -2.41 12.75 24.79
N GLN A 176 -1.47 12.75 25.73
CA GLN A 176 -1.51 13.62 26.91
C GLN A 176 -1.03 15.06 26.64
N THR A 177 -0.31 15.29 25.51
CA THR A 177 0.38 16.57 25.28
C THR A 177 -0.05 17.34 24.05
N VAL A 178 -0.04 16.71 22.87
CA VAL A 178 -0.19 17.43 21.59
C VAL A 178 -1.23 16.85 20.64
N LEU A 179 -1.75 15.65 20.91
CA LEU A 179 -2.62 14.91 20.02
C LEU A 179 -3.87 14.40 20.78
N PRO A 180 -4.98 15.12 20.78
CA PRO A 180 -6.21 14.64 21.41
C PRO A 180 -6.65 13.30 20.79
N PRO A 181 -6.77 12.20 21.56
CA PRO A 181 -7.10 10.89 21.02
C PRO A 181 -8.46 10.84 20.31
N GLU A 182 -9.41 11.66 20.77
CA GLU A 182 -10.73 11.80 20.14
C GLU A 182 -10.69 12.47 18.77
N GLU A 183 -9.59 13.13 18.41
CA GLU A 183 -9.38 13.75 17.09
C GLU A 183 -8.61 12.86 16.12
N VAL A 184 -8.18 11.66 16.54
CA VAL A 184 -7.51 10.70 15.67
C VAL A 184 -8.52 9.92 14.85
N ALA A 185 -8.43 10.03 13.53
CA ALA A 185 -9.33 9.34 12.58
C ALA A 185 -8.90 7.89 12.31
N ALA A 186 -7.60 7.65 12.15
CA ALA A 186 -7.07 6.34 11.82
C ALA A 186 -5.55 6.25 12.06
N LEU A 187 -5.08 5.02 12.11
CA LEU A 187 -3.67 4.65 12.06
C LEU A 187 -3.43 3.82 10.80
N PHE A 188 -2.40 4.22 10.03
CA PHE A 188 -1.94 3.52 8.83
C PHE A 188 -0.67 2.74 9.18
N LEU A 189 -0.74 1.43 9.01
CA LEU A 189 0.31 0.48 9.35
C LEU A 189 0.80 -0.25 8.08
N GLU A 190 2.13 -0.35 7.94
CA GLU A 190 2.82 -1.18 6.96
C GLU A 190 3.98 -1.91 7.63
#